data_49b4a028d1400a238c7ecdc851cac8e0
#
_entry.id   49b4a028d1400a238c7ecdc851cac8e0
#
_cell.length_a   1.000
_cell.length_b   1.000
_cell.length_c   1.000
_cell.angle_alpha   90.00
_cell.angle_beta   90.00
_cell.angle_gamma   90.00
#
_symmetry.space_group_name_H-M   'P 1'
#
loop_
_entity.id
_entity.type
_entity.pdbx_description
1 polymer ?
#
loop_
_entity_poly.entity_id
_entity_poly.type
_entity_poly.pdbx_seq_one_letter_code
_entity_poly.pdbx_strand_id
1 'polypeptide(L)'
;QNNVKGYRSLPDGKFHLVLLDMDSGWKNGSTLTALEGNKSNELLIIYNNTKENAQWRRKFVDAFCLLDGSVFTASRSTQIGDNICESLVEALSFEGRNPWNTYNKFRSSFTNSVLRKARINGLRKNYGLGEGMSVKFESNIPHASFRLNGQPVPTGRFDGHLFAPVSIEASAPAGYNFMGWRKAGAGDKWLTTSRTLTLDKDESMQLEAVFAPLKDAALKDAGVHPVVINEVSAKNSVYQNDLYKREDWVELYNTTNEDIDLAGMYLSNTEANLCQSPITAAAAGDGTTIIPAHGYKVIWMDKAMGLNQLHASFKLPSTDGSILLLTAADQSWTDTLRYDLHAGVESVGRYPDGGKRVYRMTRPTIAASNWLASSSTWLYGEDINFDDSLYPTSISQPASTTNSRIIRTEYYSLSGTRLAKPQKGVVIVKYIHKDGRVTTKKTVVN
;
A
#
# COMPACT_ATOMS: atom_id res chain seq x y z
N GLN A 1 -13.12 -0.46 29.76
CA GLN A 1 -12.51 -1.46 28.86
C GLN A 1 -11.17 -0.92 28.38
N ASN A 2 -10.07 -1.57 28.75
CA ASN A 2 -8.71 -1.07 28.54
C ASN A 2 -8.09 -1.57 27.22
N ASN A 3 -8.88 -2.14 26.31
CA ASN A 3 -8.39 -2.82 25.13
C ASN A 3 -8.13 -1.90 23.92
N VAL A 4 -8.41 -0.61 24.07
CA VAL A 4 -8.13 0.39 23.05
C VAL A 4 -7.43 1.56 23.71
N LYS A 5 -6.26 1.91 23.20
CA LYS A 5 -5.53 3.12 23.57
C LYS A 5 -5.36 4.01 22.35
N GLY A 6 -5.30 5.31 22.55
CA GLY A 6 -5.04 6.28 21.52
C GLY A 6 -3.72 6.99 21.76
N TYR A 7 -3.04 7.31 20.68
CA TYR A 7 -1.91 8.24 20.72
C TYR A 7 -2.01 9.26 19.59
N ARG A 8 -1.32 10.37 19.73
CA ARG A 8 -1.22 11.41 18.72
C ARG A 8 0.21 11.92 18.67
N SER A 9 0.78 11.99 17.47
CA SER A 9 2.07 12.66 17.28
C SER A 9 1.89 14.17 17.43
N LEU A 10 2.75 14.80 18.19
CA LEU A 10 2.73 16.26 18.34
C LEU A 10 3.59 16.93 17.26
N PRO A 11 3.29 18.21 16.88
CA PRO A 11 2.17 19.03 17.40
C PRO A 11 0.82 18.76 16.75
N ASP A 12 0.74 18.32 15.46
CA ASP A 12 -0.49 18.33 14.66
C ASP A 12 -0.91 16.95 14.13
N GLY A 13 -0.35 15.89 14.69
CA GLY A 13 -0.62 14.52 14.28
C GLY A 13 -2.08 14.10 14.46
N LYS A 14 -2.53 13.17 13.64
CA LYS A 14 -3.84 12.52 13.77
C LYS A 14 -3.86 11.58 14.97
N PHE A 15 -5.04 11.34 15.53
CA PHE A 15 -5.22 10.30 16.52
C PHE A 15 -5.13 8.92 15.88
N HIS A 16 -4.37 8.04 16.49
CA HIS A 16 -4.24 6.63 16.14
C HIS A 16 -4.79 5.80 17.30
N LEU A 17 -5.54 4.76 16.97
CA LEU A 17 -6.05 3.81 17.94
C LEU A 17 -5.19 2.55 17.91
N VAL A 18 -4.78 2.11 19.08
CA VAL A 18 -4.06 0.84 19.27
C VAL A 18 -5.01 -0.15 19.93
N LEU A 19 -5.24 -1.27 19.27
CA LEU A 19 -6.01 -2.38 19.80
C LEU A 19 -5.12 -3.26 20.66
N LEU A 20 -5.50 -3.48 21.90
CA LEU A 20 -4.79 -4.30 22.87
C LEU A 20 -5.70 -5.43 23.34
N ASP A 21 -5.11 -6.54 23.79
CA ASP A 21 -5.83 -7.62 24.48
C ASP A 21 -7.09 -8.08 23.73
N MET A 22 -6.91 -8.49 22.47
CA MET A 22 -7.98 -8.90 21.57
C MET A 22 -8.40 -10.38 21.74
N ASP A 23 -7.99 -11.03 22.82
CA ASP A 23 -8.23 -12.45 23.12
C ASP A 23 -9.71 -12.85 23.14
N SER A 24 -10.59 -11.91 23.46
CA SER A 24 -12.04 -12.09 23.46
C SER A 24 -12.73 -11.70 22.14
N GLY A 25 -11.99 -11.13 21.17
CA GLY A 25 -12.57 -10.59 19.94
C GLY A 25 -13.27 -11.61 19.05
N TRP A 26 -12.91 -12.89 19.17
CA TRP A 26 -13.44 -13.98 18.36
C TRP A 26 -14.44 -14.89 19.10
N LYS A 27 -14.64 -14.68 20.40
CA LYS A 27 -15.44 -15.59 21.26
C LYS A 27 -16.94 -15.59 20.94
N ASN A 28 -17.46 -14.50 20.41
CA ASN A 28 -18.88 -14.37 20.11
C ASN A 28 -19.07 -13.87 18.67
N GLY A 29 -19.95 -14.49 17.93
CA GLY A 29 -20.43 -13.97 16.65
C GLY A 29 -21.24 -12.69 16.81
N SER A 30 -20.88 -11.86 17.80
CA SER A 30 -21.66 -10.70 18.19
C SER A 30 -21.75 -9.71 17.04
N THR A 31 -22.95 -9.35 16.80
CA THR A 31 -23.43 -8.42 15.81
C THR A 31 -23.07 -6.99 16.23
N LEU A 32 -23.17 -6.07 15.29
CA LEU A 32 -23.06 -4.62 15.51
C LEU A 32 -24.00 -4.09 16.62
N THR A 33 -25.04 -4.85 17.00
CA THR A 33 -25.92 -4.54 18.12
C THR A 33 -25.19 -4.36 19.46
N ALA A 34 -24.07 -5.01 19.66
CA ALA A 34 -23.23 -4.77 20.84
C ALA A 34 -22.62 -3.36 20.87
N LEU A 35 -22.47 -2.73 19.72
CA LEU A 35 -21.98 -1.35 19.60
C LEU A 35 -23.06 -0.32 19.96
N GLU A 36 -24.33 -0.67 19.84
CA GLU A 36 -25.47 0.26 20.03
C GLU A 36 -25.97 0.31 21.47
N GLY A 37 -25.76 -0.76 22.25
CA GLY A 37 -26.34 -0.92 23.59
C GLY A 37 -25.58 -0.24 24.73
N ASN A 38 -24.33 0.14 24.56
CA ASN A 38 -23.52 0.66 25.65
C ASN A 38 -23.25 2.15 25.48
N LYS A 39 -23.91 3.00 26.28
CA LYS A 39 -23.81 4.46 26.26
C LYS A 39 -22.74 5.01 27.22
N SER A 40 -21.96 4.17 27.88
CA SER A 40 -20.98 4.58 28.89
C SER A 40 -19.52 4.52 28.41
N ASN A 41 -19.28 4.03 27.20
CA ASN A 41 -17.94 3.94 26.63
C ASN A 41 -17.73 5.08 25.61
N GLU A 42 -16.66 5.84 25.75
CA GLU A 42 -16.38 7.03 24.93
C GLU A 42 -16.32 6.71 23.43
N LEU A 43 -15.75 5.57 23.05
CA LEU A 43 -15.70 5.15 21.64
C LEU A 43 -17.09 4.85 21.09
N LEU A 44 -17.96 4.26 21.90
CA LEU A 44 -19.35 3.99 21.51
C LEU A 44 -20.20 5.26 21.49
N ILE A 45 -19.89 6.25 22.32
CA ILE A 45 -20.48 7.59 22.24
C ILE A 45 -20.09 8.24 20.90
N ILE A 46 -18.81 8.22 20.54
CA ILE A 46 -18.33 8.74 19.25
C ILE A 46 -19.03 8.01 18.09
N TYR A 47 -19.07 6.69 18.11
CA TYR A 47 -19.77 5.88 17.12
C TYR A 47 -21.25 6.29 16.99
N ASN A 48 -21.99 6.33 18.10
CA ASN A 48 -23.40 6.66 18.09
C ASN A 48 -23.70 8.08 17.61
N ASN A 49 -22.80 9.02 17.86
CA ASN A 49 -22.94 10.41 17.41
C ASN A 49 -22.56 10.60 15.93
N THR A 50 -21.68 9.74 15.39
CA THR A 50 -21.20 9.85 14.00
C THR A 50 -21.97 8.97 13.02
N LYS A 51 -22.63 7.90 13.47
CA LYS A 51 -23.34 6.95 12.61
C LYS A 51 -24.47 7.57 11.77
N GLU A 52 -25.02 8.71 12.18
CA GLU A 52 -26.05 9.42 11.42
C GLU A 52 -25.49 10.20 10.23
N ASN A 53 -24.17 10.43 10.20
CA ASN A 53 -23.52 11.06 9.06
C ASN A 53 -23.36 10.06 7.90
N ALA A 54 -23.94 10.37 6.74
CA ALA A 54 -23.96 9.46 5.58
C ALA A 54 -22.55 9.13 5.05
N GLN A 55 -21.64 10.09 5.05
CA GLN A 55 -20.26 9.87 4.59
C GLN A 55 -19.49 8.97 5.57
N TRP A 56 -19.70 9.18 6.87
CA TRP A 56 -19.11 8.33 7.89
C TRP A 56 -19.64 6.89 7.79
N ARG A 57 -20.97 6.72 7.67
CA ARG A 57 -21.59 5.40 7.47
C ARG A 57 -20.97 4.67 6.27
N ARG A 58 -20.83 5.37 5.14
CA ARG A 58 -20.25 4.78 3.95
C ARG A 58 -18.82 4.28 4.21
N LYS A 59 -17.97 5.13 4.80
CA LYS A 59 -16.59 4.75 5.14
C LYS A 59 -16.53 3.58 6.13
N PHE A 60 -17.44 3.54 7.10
CA PHE A 60 -17.50 2.44 8.05
C PHE A 60 -17.90 1.11 7.38
N VAL A 61 -18.94 1.14 6.53
CA VAL A 61 -19.38 -0.03 5.75
C VAL A 61 -18.26 -0.52 4.83
N ASP A 62 -17.61 0.38 4.11
CA ASP A 62 -16.50 0.05 3.21
C ASP A 62 -15.32 -0.58 3.97
N ALA A 63 -14.94 -0.01 5.10
CA ALA A 63 -13.88 -0.56 5.94
C ALA A 63 -14.25 -1.94 6.53
N PHE A 64 -15.48 -2.11 6.97
CA PHE A 64 -15.97 -3.40 7.47
C PHE A 64 -15.91 -4.47 6.38
N CYS A 65 -16.45 -4.19 5.19
CA CYS A 65 -16.44 -5.10 4.05
C CYS A 65 -15.02 -5.40 3.60
N LEU A 66 -14.15 -4.38 3.57
CA LEU A 66 -12.74 -4.52 3.22
C LEU A 66 -12.02 -5.48 4.18
N LEU A 67 -12.22 -5.33 5.47
CA LEU A 67 -11.61 -6.21 6.48
C LEU A 67 -12.14 -7.64 6.38
N ASP A 68 -13.46 -7.81 6.24
CA ASP A 68 -14.07 -9.15 6.11
C ASP A 68 -13.64 -9.87 4.84
N GLY A 69 -13.58 -9.16 3.69
CA GLY A 69 -13.26 -9.75 2.39
C GLY A 69 -11.77 -9.82 2.05
N SER A 70 -10.89 -9.19 2.84
CA SER A 70 -9.45 -9.17 2.58
C SER A 70 -8.65 -9.72 3.76
N VAL A 71 -8.78 -9.13 4.93
CA VAL A 71 -7.95 -9.45 6.11
C VAL A 71 -8.45 -10.69 6.85
N PHE A 72 -9.75 -10.74 7.13
CA PHE A 72 -10.38 -11.77 7.96
C PHE A 72 -11.13 -12.82 7.14
N THR A 73 -10.63 -13.12 5.94
CA THR A 73 -11.18 -14.26 5.17
C THR A 73 -10.98 -15.57 5.93
N ALA A 74 -11.89 -16.51 5.74
CA ALA A 74 -11.81 -17.81 6.42
C ALA A 74 -10.49 -18.53 6.15
N SER A 75 -10.04 -18.55 4.88
CA SER A 75 -8.78 -19.20 4.47
C SER A 75 -7.58 -18.55 5.14
N ARG A 76 -7.45 -17.22 5.06
CA ARG A 76 -6.32 -16.49 5.64
C ARG A 76 -6.27 -16.61 7.16
N SER A 77 -7.42 -16.46 7.82
CA SER A 77 -7.51 -16.59 9.28
C SER A 77 -7.15 -18.01 9.73
N THR A 78 -7.58 -19.04 8.99
CA THR A 78 -7.18 -20.42 9.25
C THR A 78 -5.67 -20.60 9.09
N GLN A 79 -5.11 -20.17 7.97
CA GLN A 79 -3.67 -20.33 7.71
C GLN A 79 -2.81 -19.65 8.80
N ILE A 80 -3.17 -18.43 9.21
CA ILE A 80 -2.44 -17.74 10.28
C ILE A 80 -2.55 -18.50 11.60
N GLY A 81 -3.75 -18.98 11.95
CA GLY A 81 -3.95 -19.74 13.17
C GLY A 81 -3.23 -21.07 13.17
N ASP A 82 -3.25 -21.78 12.06
CA ASP A 82 -2.53 -23.06 11.88
C ASP A 82 -1.01 -22.82 12.03
N ASN A 83 -0.43 -21.85 11.35
CA ASN A 83 0.99 -21.50 11.44
C ASN A 83 1.41 -21.11 12.88
N ILE A 84 0.58 -20.36 13.60
CA ILE A 84 0.83 -20.00 15.00
C ILE A 84 0.83 -21.28 15.87
N CYS A 85 -0.16 -22.16 15.69
CA CYS A 85 -0.20 -23.41 16.43
C CYS A 85 1.00 -24.30 16.17
N GLU A 86 1.38 -24.45 14.90
CA GLU A 86 2.57 -25.21 14.50
C GLU A 86 3.85 -24.68 15.15
N SER A 87 4.03 -23.36 15.15
CA SER A 87 5.21 -22.71 15.73
C SER A 87 5.30 -22.84 17.27
N LEU A 88 4.16 -23.04 17.94
CA LEU A 88 4.08 -23.11 19.40
C LEU A 88 4.03 -24.54 19.96
N VAL A 89 3.78 -25.55 19.13
CA VAL A 89 3.52 -26.92 19.60
C VAL A 89 4.68 -27.49 20.40
N GLU A 90 5.90 -27.33 19.94
CA GLU A 90 7.08 -27.82 20.60
C GLU A 90 7.29 -27.15 21.96
N ALA A 91 7.31 -25.81 21.97
CA ALA A 91 7.51 -25.05 23.21
C ALA A 91 6.45 -25.36 24.27
N LEU A 92 5.17 -25.42 23.89
CA LEU A 92 4.07 -25.69 24.82
C LEU A 92 4.00 -27.15 25.25
N SER A 93 4.57 -28.08 24.50
CA SER A 93 4.62 -29.50 24.88
C SER A 93 5.43 -29.73 26.15
N PHE A 94 6.48 -28.93 26.40
CA PHE A 94 7.26 -28.99 27.66
C PHE A 94 6.41 -28.61 28.88
N GLU A 95 5.34 -27.84 28.70
CA GLU A 95 4.39 -27.47 29.75
C GLU A 95 3.16 -28.41 29.80
N GLY A 96 3.17 -29.50 29.03
CA GLY A 96 2.00 -30.38 28.88
C GLY A 96 0.79 -29.73 28.21
N ARG A 97 1.00 -28.66 27.44
CA ARG A 97 -0.05 -27.87 26.76
C ARG A 97 -0.02 -28.12 25.26
N ASN A 98 -1.22 -28.07 24.64
CA ASN A 98 -1.35 -28.18 23.19
C ASN A 98 -2.11 -26.97 22.65
N PRO A 99 -1.50 -26.11 21.80
CA PRO A 99 -2.13 -24.91 21.28
C PRO A 99 -3.39 -25.20 20.45
N TRP A 100 -3.46 -26.34 19.77
CA TRP A 100 -4.59 -26.76 18.96
C TRP A 100 -5.87 -26.93 19.78
N ASN A 101 -5.79 -27.36 21.05
CA ASN A 101 -6.94 -27.50 21.91
C ASN A 101 -7.66 -26.17 22.15
N THR A 102 -6.94 -25.07 22.23
CA THR A 102 -7.50 -23.74 22.39
C THR A 102 -7.95 -23.17 21.05
N TYR A 103 -7.14 -23.26 20.04
CA TYR A 103 -7.42 -22.72 18.71
C TYR A 103 -8.68 -23.31 18.08
N ASN A 104 -8.85 -24.62 18.14
CA ASN A 104 -10.01 -25.31 17.56
C ASN A 104 -11.35 -24.87 18.18
N LYS A 105 -11.34 -24.36 19.42
CA LYS A 105 -12.53 -23.78 20.04
C LYS A 105 -12.99 -22.47 19.37
N PHE A 106 -12.08 -21.73 18.79
CA PHE A 106 -12.36 -20.43 18.16
C PHE A 106 -12.40 -20.48 16.64
N ARG A 107 -11.81 -21.51 16.03
CA ARG A 107 -11.70 -21.63 14.57
C ARG A 107 -13.04 -21.45 13.87
N SER A 108 -14.12 -21.98 14.42
CA SER A 108 -15.47 -21.87 13.85
C SER A 108 -15.99 -20.42 13.80
N SER A 109 -15.52 -19.52 14.69
CA SER A 109 -16.02 -18.14 14.72
C SER A 109 -15.64 -17.33 13.48
N PHE A 110 -14.57 -17.67 12.78
CA PHE A 110 -14.15 -17.00 11.55
C PHE A 110 -14.30 -17.86 10.29
N THR A 111 -14.40 -19.18 10.42
CA THR A 111 -14.64 -20.09 9.29
C THR A 111 -16.12 -20.34 9.01
N ASN A 112 -16.99 -20.15 9.99
CA ASN A 112 -18.40 -20.46 9.86
C ASN A 112 -19.12 -19.45 8.94
N SER A 113 -19.57 -19.91 7.77
CA SER A 113 -20.26 -19.10 6.78
C SER A 113 -21.58 -18.48 7.28
N VAL A 114 -22.27 -19.15 8.21
CA VAL A 114 -23.52 -18.64 8.79
C VAL A 114 -23.25 -17.41 9.66
N LEU A 115 -22.19 -17.46 10.48
CA LEU A 115 -21.80 -16.31 11.32
C LEU A 115 -21.31 -15.13 10.45
N ARG A 116 -20.57 -15.39 9.36
CA ARG A 116 -20.15 -14.34 8.43
C ARG A 116 -21.37 -13.69 7.75
N LYS A 117 -22.31 -14.48 7.24
CA LYS A 117 -23.56 -13.97 6.68
C LYS A 117 -24.39 -13.18 7.71
N ALA A 118 -24.42 -13.62 8.97
CA ALA A 118 -25.12 -12.89 10.02
C ALA A 118 -24.52 -11.51 10.29
N ARG A 119 -23.19 -11.36 10.21
CA ARG A 119 -22.51 -10.05 10.34
C ARG A 119 -22.89 -9.11 9.20
N ILE A 120 -22.88 -9.59 7.96
CA ILE A 120 -23.30 -8.79 6.79
C ILE A 120 -24.78 -8.41 6.88
N ASN A 121 -25.66 -9.32 7.30
CA ASN A 121 -27.07 -9.03 7.51
C ASN A 121 -27.29 -8.01 8.64
N GLY A 122 -26.49 -8.07 9.70
CA GLY A 122 -26.48 -7.05 10.75
C GLY A 122 -26.09 -5.68 10.23
N LEU A 123 -25.05 -5.62 9.41
CA LEU A 123 -24.60 -4.38 8.75
C LEU A 123 -25.70 -3.79 7.87
N ARG A 124 -26.33 -4.63 7.03
CA ARG A 124 -27.45 -4.22 6.16
C ARG A 124 -28.61 -3.63 6.97
N LYS A 125 -29.04 -4.32 7.99
CA LYS A 125 -30.16 -3.91 8.85
C LYS A 125 -29.87 -2.58 9.56
N ASN A 126 -28.68 -2.45 10.13
CA ASN A 126 -28.34 -1.28 10.94
C ASN A 126 -28.13 -0.01 10.09
N TYR A 127 -27.76 -0.16 8.84
CA TYR A 127 -27.47 0.99 7.95
C TYR A 127 -28.45 1.14 6.78
N GLY A 128 -29.51 0.32 6.73
CA GLY A 128 -30.51 0.40 5.66
C GLY A 128 -29.93 0.12 4.27
N LEU A 129 -28.99 -0.82 4.16
CA LEU A 129 -28.32 -1.13 2.90
C LEU A 129 -29.16 -2.12 2.07
N GLY A 130 -28.94 -2.09 0.75
CA GLY A 130 -29.50 -3.05 -0.20
C GLY A 130 -29.02 -4.48 0.02
N GLU A 131 -29.33 -5.38 -0.94
CA GLU A 131 -28.90 -6.78 -0.85
C GLU A 131 -27.40 -6.91 -0.92
N GLY A 132 -26.73 -6.00 -1.65
CA GLY A 132 -25.31 -6.06 -1.93
C GLY A 132 -24.94 -7.18 -2.88
N MET A 133 -23.67 -7.39 -3.08
CA MET A 133 -23.12 -8.33 -4.05
C MET A 133 -21.92 -9.08 -3.49
N SER A 134 -21.76 -10.34 -3.88
CA SER A 134 -20.52 -11.09 -3.63
C SER A 134 -19.50 -10.74 -4.72
N VAL A 135 -18.37 -10.19 -4.32
CA VAL A 135 -17.29 -9.82 -5.25
C VAL A 135 -16.02 -10.55 -4.85
N LYS A 136 -15.38 -11.15 -5.85
CA LYS A 136 -14.00 -11.62 -5.73
C LYS A 136 -13.17 -10.88 -6.75
N PHE A 137 -12.00 -10.37 -6.34
CA PHE A 137 -11.01 -9.87 -7.28
C PHE A 137 -9.58 -10.20 -6.85
N GLU A 138 -8.79 -10.48 -7.83
CA GLU A 138 -7.37 -10.78 -7.72
C GLU A 138 -6.65 -10.37 -9.01
N SER A 139 -5.32 -10.46 -9.05
CA SER A 139 -4.53 -10.21 -10.25
C SER A 139 -3.88 -11.49 -10.77
N ASN A 140 -3.49 -11.46 -12.04
CA ASN A 140 -2.70 -12.51 -12.67
C ASN A 140 -1.20 -12.49 -12.28
N ILE A 141 -0.77 -11.47 -11.55
CA ILE A 141 0.62 -11.34 -11.06
C ILE A 141 0.64 -11.21 -9.54
N PRO A 142 1.71 -11.63 -8.85
CA PRO A 142 1.90 -11.29 -7.45
C PRO A 142 2.14 -9.78 -7.30
N HIS A 143 1.89 -9.27 -6.09
CA HIS A 143 2.25 -7.91 -5.67
C HIS A 143 1.51 -6.75 -6.39
N ALA A 144 0.52 -7.03 -7.22
CA ALA A 144 -0.40 -5.99 -7.65
C ALA A 144 -1.17 -5.43 -6.46
N SER A 145 -1.37 -4.13 -6.43
CA SER A 145 -2.09 -3.47 -5.36
C SER A 145 -3.44 -2.96 -5.82
N PHE A 146 -4.39 -2.89 -4.87
CA PHE A 146 -5.74 -2.46 -5.14
C PHE A 146 -6.20 -1.43 -4.11
N ARG A 147 -7.11 -0.56 -4.55
CA ARG A 147 -7.90 0.30 -3.67
C ARG A 147 -9.38 0.02 -3.86
N LEU A 148 -10.11 -0.02 -2.76
CA LEU A 148 -11.56 -0.15 -2.74
C LEU A 148 -12.15 1.13 -2.15
N ASN A 149 -12.90 1.89 -2.95
CA ASN A 149 -13.40 3.22 -2.58
C ASN A 149 -12.29 4.13 -2.01
N GLY A 150 -11.10 4.10 -2.63
CA GLY A 150 -9.92 4.85 -2.21
C GLY A 150 -9.15 4.28 -1.03
N GLN A 151 -9.66 3.23 -0.36
CA GLN A 151 -8.95 2.55 0.73
C GLN A 151 -8.06 1.43 0.18
N PRO A 152 -6.80 1.29 0.63
CA PRO A 152 -5.94 0.21 0.19
C PRO A 152 -6.49 -1.15 0.62
N VAL A 153 -6.42 -2.14 -0.27
CA VAL A 153 -6.79 -3.54 0.00
C VAL A 153 -5.60 -4.25 0.61
N PRO A 154 -5.63 -4.61 1.90
CA PRO A 154 -4.42 -4.97 2.66
C PRO A 154 -3.70 -6.24 2.20
N THR A 155 -4.37 -7.13 1.46
CA THR A 155 -3.82 -8.44 1.06
C THR A 155 -3.61 -8.57 -0.44
N GLY A 156 -3.78 -7.49 -1.22
CA GLY A 156 -3.70 -7.53 -2.68
C GLY A 156 -4.77 -8.39 -3.36
N ARG A 157 -5.80 -8.80 -2.62
CA ARG A 157 -6.95 -9.55 -3.13
C ARG A 157 -8.16 -9.37 -2.23
N PHE A 158 -9.32 -9.63 -2.77
CA PHE A 158 -10.59 -9.50 -2.07
C PHE A 158 -11.53 -10.66 -2.41
N ASP A 159 -12.21 -11.20 -1.42
CA ASP A 159 -13.27 -12.19 -1.56
C ASP A 159 -14.32 -11.98 -0.46
N GLY A 160 -15.31 -11.17 -0.75
CA GLY A 160 -16.25 -10.72 0.27
C GLY A 160 -17.53 -10.13 -0.30
N HIS A 161 -18.25 -9.43 0.56
CA HIS A 161 -19.51 -8.79 0.25
C HIS A 161 -19.35 -7.27 0.18
N LEU A 162 -19.91 -6.65 -0.85
CA LEU A 162 -19.87 -5.21 -1.09
C LEU A 162 -21.26 -4.66 -1.36
N PHE A 163 -21.41 -3.35 -1.23
CA PHE A 163 -22.64 -2.61 -1.50
C PHE A 163 -22.37 -1.50 -2.52
N ALA A 164 -23.11 -1.52 -3.62
CA ALA A 164 -22.95 -0.51 -4.68
C ALA A 164 -23.30 0.91 -4.19
N PRO A 165 -22.72 1.97 -4.79
CA PRO A 165 -21.67 1.94 -5.81
C PRO A 165 -20.31 1.64 -5.22
N VAL A 166 -19.46 0.92 -5.97
CA VAL A 166 -18.10 0.54 -5.56
C VAL A 166 -17.10 0.91 -6.64
N SER A 167 -16.00 1.52 -6.26
CA SER A 167 -14.86 1.79 -7.13
C SER A 167 -13.69 0.90 -6.73
N ILE A 168 -13.17 0.12 -7.68
CA ILE A 168 -12.00 -0.74 -7.50
C ILE A 168 -10.90 -0.21 -8.40
N GLU A 169 -9.78 0.21 -7.84
CA GLU A 169 -8.62 0.68 -8.59
C GLU A 169 -7.50 -0.36 -8.49
N ALA A 170 -6.86 -0.66 -9.63
CA ALA A 170 -5.71 -1.56 -9.70
C ALA A 170 -4.43 -0.78 -10.02
N SER A 171 -3.33 -1.12 -9.33
CA SER A 171 -2.02 -0.54 -9.57
C SER A 171 -0.99 -1.64 -9.75
N ALA A 172 -0.18 -1.50 -10.81
CA ALA A 172 0.91 -2.41 -11.11
C ALA A 172 2.16 -2.05 -10.31
N PRO A 173 2.98 -3.02 -9.86
CA PRO A 173 4.36 -2.75 -9.52
C PRO A 173 5.14 -2.29 -10.76
N ALA A 174 6.33 -1.69 -10.56
CA ALA A 174 7.20 -1.35 -11.68
C ALA A 174 7.55 -2.61 -12.51
N GLY A 175 7.79 -2.43 -13.78
CA GLY A 175 8.01 -3.55 -14.70
C GLY A 175 6.74 -4.16 -15.31
N TYR A 176 5.56 -3.72 -14.88
CA TYR A 176 4.29 -4.20 -15.44
C TYR A 176 3.38 -3.09 -15.92
N ASN A 177 2.64 -3.38 -16.99
CA ASN A 177 1.52 -2.57 -17.46
C ASN A 177 0.19 -3.19 -17.05
N PHE A 178 -0.75 -2.35 -16.63
CA PHE A 178 -2.14 -2.75 -16.47
C PHE A 178 -2.80 -2.85 -17.85
N MET A 179 -3.39 -4.02 -18.15
CA MET A 179 -4.05 -4.32 -19.44
C MET A 179 -5.56 -4.09 -19.39
N GLY A 180 -6.18 -4.37 -18.25
CA GLY A 180 -7.61 -4.21 -18.09
C GLY A 180 -8.21 -5.11 -17.00
N TRP A 181 -9.50 -4.89 -16.77
CA TRP A 181 -10.34 -5.73 -15.92
C TRP A 181 -11.16 -6.69 -16.80
N ARG A 182 -11.27 -7.92 -16.37
CA ARG A 182 -12.15 -8.92 -16.98
C ARG A 182 -12.89 -9.75 -15.94
N LYS A 183 -13.96 -10.45 -16.32
CA LYS A 183 -14.53 -11.53 -15.51
C LYS A 183 -13.52 -12.67 -15.46
N ALA A 184 -13.37 -13.30 -14.32
CA ALA A 184 -12.46 -14.44 -14.17
C ALA A 184 -12.82 -15.54 -15.20
N GLY A 185 -11.81 -16.03 -15.90
CA GLY A 185 -11.99 -17.04 -16.95
C GLY A 185 -12.58 -16.55 -18.28
N ALA A 186 -12.79 -15.25 -18.47
CA ALA A 186 -13.43 -14.70 -19.69
C ALA A 186 -12.47 -14.52 -20.91
N GLY A 187 -11.22 -14.99 -20.82
CA GLY A 187 -10.23 -14.78 -21.87
C GLY A 187 -9.98 -13.29 -22.12
N ASP A 188 -9.95 -12.88 -23.39
CA ASP A 188 -9.65 -11.49 -23.79
C ASP A 188 -10.86 -10.56 -23.81
N LYS A 189 -11.94 -10.91 -23.12
CA LYS A 189 -13.13 -10.07 -23.02
C LYS A 189 -12.99 -9.08 -21.87
N TRP A 190 -12.60 -7.85 -22.19
CA TRP A 190 -12.42 -6.78 -21.23
C TRP A 190 -13.74 -6.18 -20.75
N LEU A 191 -13.88 -5.96 -19.47
CA LEU A 191 -14.92 -5.10 -18.89
C LEU A 191 -14.54 -3.63 -19.08
N THR A 192 -13.28 -3.32 -18.83
CA THR A 192 -12.70 -1.99 -19.05
C THR A 192 -11.17 -2.10 -19.11
N THR A 193 -10.52 -1.19 -19.82
CA THR A 193 -9.07 -0.99 -19.82
C THR A 193 -8.65 0.15 -18.86
N SER A 194 -9.62 0.82 -18.24
CA SER A 194 -9.34 1.77 -17.16
C SER A 194 -8.83 1.03 -15.93
N ARG A 195 -7.84 1.60 -15.23
CA ARG A 195 -7.38 1.09 -13.92
C ARG A 195 -8.50 1.05 -12.88
N THR A 196 -9.46 1.96 -13.00
CA THR A 196 -10.62 2.02 -12.12
C THR A 196 -11.82 1.33 -12.77
N LEU A 197 -12.35 0.33 -12.09
CA LEU A 197 -13.62 -0.32 -12.40
C LEU A 197 -14.67 0.16 -11.40
N THR A 198 -15.80 0.64 -11.90
CA THR A 198 -16.95 1.04 -11.08
C THR A 198 -18.07 0.01 -11.19
N LEU A 199 -18.61 -0.41 -10.06
CA LEU A 199 -19.76 -1.31 -9.94
C LEU A 199 -20.93 -0.50 -9.38
N ASP A 200 -21.87 -0.13 -10.25
CA ASP A 200 -23.00 0.74 -9.89
C ASP A 200 -24.23 -0.04 -9.44
N LYS A 201 -24.23 -1.36 -9.61
CA LYS A 201 -25.34 -2.26 -9.25
C LYS A 201 -24.83 -3.41 -8.41
N ASP A 202 -25.69 -3.90 -7.53
CA ASP A 202 -25.44 -5.09 -6.72
C ASP A 202 -25.52 -6.37 -7.57
N GLU A 203 -24.48 -6.60 -8.40
CA GLU A 203 -24.33 -7.79 -9.22
C GLU A 203 -23.06 -8.55 -8.81
N SER A 204 -23.26 -9.79 -8.36
CA SER A 204 -22.15 -10.66 -7.94
C SER A 204 -21.24 -11.03 -9.09
N MET A 205 -19.92 -10.89 -8.88
CA MET A 205 -18.95 -11.20 -9.93
C MET A 205 -17.58 -11.59 -9.40
N GLN A 206 -16.88 -12.34 -10.23
CA GLN A 206 -15.48 -12.66 -10.04
C GLN A 206 -14.66 -11.91 -11.09
N LEU A 207 -13.69 -11.14 -10.64
CA LEU A 207 -12.93 -10.20 -11.45
C LEU A 207 -11.45 -10.56 -11.43
N GLU A 208 -10.80 -10.32 -12.53
CA GLU A 208 -9.35 -10.41 -12.65
C GLU A 208 -8.80 -9.10 -13.20
N ALA A 209 -7.85 -8.52 -12.48
CA ALA A 209 -7.02 -7.44 -12.98
C ALA A 209 -5.84 -8.04 -13.72
N VAL A 210 -5.71 -7.76 -15.00
CA VAL A 210 -4.67 -8.34 -15.84
C VAL A 210 -3.54 -7.35 -16.04
N PHE A 211 -2.32 -7.82 -15.81
CA PHE A 211 -1.08 -7.09 -16.02
C PHE A 211 -0.20 -7.89 -16.97
N ALA A 212 0.59 -7.18 -17.78
CA ALA A 212 1.59 -7.76 -18.65
C ALA A 212 2.96 -7.14 -18.33
N PRO A 213 4.04 -7.94 -18.35
CA PRO A 213 5.38 -7.41 -18.16
C PRO A 213 5.73 -6.41 -19.26
N LEU A 214 6.44 -5.34 -18.89
CA LEU A 214 7.03 -4.41 -19.84
C LEU A 214 8.22 -5.08 -20.53
N LYS A 215 8.39 -4.83 -21.82
CA LYS A 215 9.64 -5.18 -22.51
C LYS A 215 10.74 -4.23 -22.08
N ASP A 216 11.99 -4.69 -22.05
CA ASP A 216 13.13 -3.89 -21.58
C ASP A 216 13.28 -2.52 -22.29
N ALA A 217 12.99 -2.46 -23.59
CA ALA A 217 12.95 -1.20 -24.33
C ALA A 217 11.92 -0.22 -23.76
N ALA A 218 10.73 -0.71 -23.39
CA ALA A 218 9.66 0.12 -22.83
C ALA A 218 9.95 0.57 -21.37
N LEU A 219 10.70 -0.21 -20.61
CA LEU A 219 11.19 0.18 -19.29
C LEU A 219 12.15 1.38 -19.39
N LYS A 220 13.08 1.32 -20.32
CA LYS A 220 14.03 2.41 -20.59
C LYS A 220 13.31 3.69 -21.03
N ASP A 221 12.34 3.56 -21.92
CA ASP A 221 11.56 4.69 -22.43
C ASP A 221 10.67 5.31 -21.32
N ALA A 222 10.21 4.51 -20.37
CA ALA A 222 9.45 4.97 -19.21
C ALA A 222 10.34 5.60 -18.11
N GLY A 223 11.67 5.62 -18.28
CA GLY A 223 12.61 6.11 -17.29
C GLY A 223 12.63 5.27 -16.02
N VAL A 224 12.33 3.98 -16.13
CA VAL A 224 12.40 3.01 -15.03
C VAL A 224 13.75 2.31 -15.10
N HIS A 225 14.53 2.42 -14.03
CA HIS A 225 15.81 1.71 -13.94
C HIS A 225 15.58 0.21 -13.69
N PRO A 226 16.49 -0.65 -14.18
CA PRO A 226 16.38 -2.10 -14.00
C PRO A 226 16.31 -2.52 -12.53
N VAL A 227 17.02 -1.79 -11.67
CA VAL A 227 16.96 -1.95 -10.21
C VAL A 227 16.70 -0.58 -9.59
N VAL A 228 15.84 -0.53 -8.60
CA VAL A 228 15.50 0.69 -7.88
C VAL A 228 15.57 0.49 -6.37
N ILE A 229 15.80 1.57 -5.64
CA ILE A 229 15.67 1.59 -4.18
C ILE A 229 14.20 1.53 -3.84
N ASN A 230 13.76 0.43 -3.21
CA ASN A 230 12.34 0.17 -2.92
C ASN A 230 11.91 0.66 -1.55
N GLU A 231 12.75 0.40 -0.53
CA GLU A 231 12.46 0.76 0.85
C GLU A 231 13.76 1.08 1.62
N VAL A 232 13.67 1.99 2.57
CA VAL A 232 14.78 2.38 3.46
C VAL A 232 14.33 2.54 4.89
N SER A 233 15.13 2.06 5.84
CA SER A 233 14.92 2.28 7.27
C SER A 233 16.21 2.78 7.92
N ALA A 234 16.25 4.09 8.18
CA ALA A 234 17.38 4.79 8.78
C ALA A 234 17.15 5.01 10.29
N LYS A 235 17.12 4.06 11.08
CA LYS A 235 16.99 3.92 12.56
C LYS A 235 16.29 2.60 12.92
N ASN A 236 16.42 1.61 12.07
CA ASN A 236 15.74 0.34 12.29
C ASN A 236 15.88 -0.18 13.73
N SER A 237 14.73 -0.42 14.35
CA SER A 237 14.64 -1.05 15.68
C SER A 237 13.89 -2.39 15.67
N VAL A 238 13.54 -2.89 14.49
CA VAL A 238 12.68 -4.08 14.32
C VAL A 238 13.50 -5.30 13.91
N TYR A 239 14.23 -5.19 12.79
CA TYR A 239 14.92 -6.31 12.17
C TYR A 239 16.40 -6.38 12.59
N GLN A 240 16.94 -7.59 12.58
CA GLN A 240 18.35 -7.85 12.90
C GLN A 240 19.07 -8.37 11.66
N ASN A 241 20.33 -7.95 11.50
CA ASN A 241 21.24 -8.47 10.49
C ASN A 241 21.86 -9.81 10.92
N ASP A 242 22.74 -10.37 10.09
CA ASP A 242 23.46 -11.61 10.35
C ASP A 242 24.50 -11.50 11.51
N LEU A 243 24.75 -10.30 12.02
CA LEU A 243 25.55 -10.03 13.22
C LEU A 243 24.67 -9.81 14.47
N TYR A 244 23.37 -10.12 14.40
CA TYR A 244 22.37 -9.94 15.46
C TYR A 244 22.20 -8.49 15.94
N LYS A 245 22.49 -7.52 15.06
CA LYS A 245 22.35 -6.07 15.35
C LYS A 245 21.16 -5.49 14.59
N ARG A 246 20.49 -4.53 15.23
CA ARG A 246 19.46 -3.69 14.59
C ARG A 246 20.12 -2.49 13.98
N GLU A 247 20.51 -2.60 12.74
CA GLU A 247 21.20 -1.56 11.98
C GLU A 247 20.30 -1.05 10.86
N ASP A 248 20.67 0.06 10.26
CA ASP A 248 19.97 0.62 9.12
C ASP A 248 20.04 -0.32 7.92
N TRP A 249 19.03 -0.27 7.05
CA TRP A 249 19.00 -1.11 5.85
C TRP A 249 18.32 -0.41 4.69
N VAL A 250 18.65 -0.86 3.50
CA VAL A 250 17.98 -0.54 2.24
C VAL A 250 17.52 -1.82 1.58
N GLU A 251 16.37 -1.76 0.92
CA GLU A 251 15.88 -2.80 0.04
C GLU A 251 15.88 -2.32 -1.39
N LEU A 252 16.43 -3.13 -2.28
CA LEU A 252 16.42 -2.95 -3.72
C LEU A 252 15.34 -3.84 -4.35
N TYR A 253 14.71 -3.37 -5.41
CA TYR A 253 13.71 -4.10 -6.19
C TYR A 253 14.15 -4.21 -7.66
N ASN A 254 14.12 -5.43 -8.21
CA ASN A 254 14.35 -5.70 -9.61
C ASN A 254 13.05 -5.47 -10.41
N THR A 255 13.04 -4.50 -11.30
CA THR A 255 11.88 -4.13 -12.12
C THR A 255 11.74 -4.97 -13.38
N THR A 256 12.71 -5.85 -13.67
CA THR A 256 12.82 -6.61 -14.93
C THR A 256 12.33 -8.05 -14.80
N ASN A 257 12.22 -8.72 -15.94
CA ASN A 257 11.81 -10.12 -16.04
C ASN A 257 12.98 -11.10 -15.94
N GLU A 258 14.19 -10.63 -15.68
CA GLU A 258 15.41 -11.41 -15.59
C GLU A 258 16.13 -11.17 -14.27
N ASP A 259 16.91 -12.16 -13.83
CA ASP A 259 17.76 -11.99 -12.68
C ASP A 259 18.87 -10.98 -12.98
N ILE A 260 19.17 -10.12 -12.01
CA ILE A 260 20.21 -9.09 -12.17
C ILE A 260 21.31 -9.30 -11.14
N ASP A 261 22.55 -9.24 -11.57
CA ASP A 261 23.69 -9.17 -10.67
C ASP A 261 23.98 -7.72 -10.27
N LEU A 262 23.88 -7.45 -8.96
CA LEU A 262 24.19 -6.14 -8.37
C LEU A 262 25.69 -5.89 -8.22
N ALA A 263 26.55 -6.89 -8.48
CA ALA A 263 28.00 -6.77 -8.30
C ALA A 263 28.54 -5.60 -9.14
N GLY A 264 29.30 -4.73 -8.47
CA GLY A 264 29.89 -3.54 -9.09
C GLY A 264 28.95 -2.34 -9.18
N MET A 265 27.66 -2.44 -8.87
CA MET A 265 26.81 -1.27 -8.62
C MET A 265 27.23 -0.59 -7.32
N TYR A 266 26.83 0.66 -7.15
CA TYR A 266 27.26 1.48 -6.02
C TYR A 266 26.06 2.06 -5.26
N LEU A 267 26.18 2.09 -3.93
CA LEU A 267 25.31 2.87 -3.05
C LEU A 267 26.04 4.13 -2.57
N SER A 268 25.30 5.24 -2.46
CA SER A 268 25.82 6.49 -1.92
C SER A 268 24.74 7.29 -1.19
N ASN A 269 25.13 8.07 -0.18
CA ASN A 269 24.27 9.05 0.47
C ASN A 269 24.64 10.51 0.09
N THR A 270 25.42 10.69 -0.98
CA THR A 270 25.83 12.00 -1.46
C THR A 270 25.99 12.01 -2.98
N GLU A 271 25.50 13.07 -3.62
CA GLU A 271 25.69 13.30 -5.06
C GLU A 271 27.15 13.60 -5.42
N ALA A 272 27.96 14.03 -4.45
CA ALA A 272 29.39 14.33 -4.66
C ALA A 272 30.23 13.08 -4.89
N ASN A 273 29.78 11.90 -4.52
CA ASN A 273 30.49 10.64 -4.74
C ASN A 273 29.49 9.49 -4.98
N LEU A 274 29.10 9.29 -6.20
CA LEU A 274 28.14 8.24 -6.60
C LEU A 274 28.67 6.81 -6.36
N CYS A 275 29.98 6.63 -6.30
CA CYS A 275 30.66 5.33 -6.13
C CYS A 275 31.13 5.09 -4.69
N GLN A 276 30.45 5.61 -3.69
CA GLN A 276 30.88 5.58 -2.28
C GLN A 276 31.03 4.17 -1.72
N SER A 277 30.11 3.27 -2.03
CA SER A 277 30.10 1.90 -1.53
C SER A 277 29.75 0.92 -2.65
N PRO A 278 30.73 0.18 -3.21
CA PRO A 278 30.43 -0.87 -4.18
C PRO A 278 29.65 -2.00 -3.51
N ILE A 279 28.67 -2.55 -4.22
CA ILE A 279 27.98 -3.75 -3.82
C ILE A 279 28.87 -4.96 -4.18
N THR A 280 29.23 -5.72 -3.16
CA THR A 280 30.09 -6.90 -3.29
C THR A 280 29.46 -8.09 -2.55
N ALA A 281 29.75 -9.30 -2.99
CA ALA A 281 29.28 -10.50 -2.30
C ALA A 281 29.77 -10.50 -0.84
N ALA A 282 28.98 -11.12 0.05
CA ALA A 282 29.38 -11.32 1.44
C ALA A 282 30.63 -12.22 1.55
N ALA A 283 31.37 -12.05 2.63
CA ALA A 283 32.65 -12.75 2.83
C ALA A 283 32.49 -14.27 2.99
N ALA A 284 31.32 -14.75 3.46
CA ALA A 284 31.02 -16.16 3.64
C ALA A 284 29.52 -16.41 3.40
N GLY A 285 29.17 -17.64 3.06
CA GLY A 285 27.79 -18.04 2.84
C GLY A 285 27.24 -17.64 1.47
N ASP A 286 25.91 -17.58 1.37
CA ASP A 286 25.17 -17.29 0.14
C ASP A 286 24.72 -15.83 0.02
N GLY A 287 25.46 -14.90 0.60
CA GLY A 287 25.30 -13.44 0.41
C GLY A 287 25.50 -13.04 -1.03
N THR A 288 24.72 -13.67 -1.92
CA THR A 288 24.74 -13.43 -3.36
C THR A 288 24.33 -12.01 -3.70
N THR A 289 24.94 -11.46 -4.70
CA THR A 289 24.57 -10.17 -5.31
C THR A 289 23.42 -10.31 -6.30
N ILE A 290 22.98 -11.52 -6.61
CA ILE A 290 21.87 -11.75 -7.53
C ILE A 290 20.53 -11.34 -6.88
N ILE A 291 19.77 -10.52 -7.61
CA ILE A 291 18.39 -10.17 -7.29
C ILE A 291 17.47 -10.81 -8.35
N PRO A 292 16.60 -11.74 -7.95
CA PRO A 292 15.71 -12.43 -8.90
C PRO A 292 14.79 -11.45 -9.65
N ALA A 293 14.29 -11.88 -10.80
CA ALA A 293 13.25 -11.17 -11.55
C ALA A 293 12.09 -10.78 -10.62
N HIS A 294 11.76 -9.47 -10.57
CA HIS A 294 10.74 -8.92 -9.66
C HIS A 294 10.95 -9.26 -8.17
N GLY A 295 12.18 -9.57 -7.81
CA GLY A 295 12.58 -9.91 -6.44
C GLY A 295 13.14 -8.71 -5.67
N TYR A 296 13.51 -8.98 -4.42
CA TYR A 296 14.02 -8.01 -3.47
C TYR A 296 15.42 -8.41 -3.01
N LYS A 297 16.25 -7.41 -2.67
CA LYS A 297 17.56 -7.61 -2.06
C LYS A 297 17.79 -6.59 -0.97
N VAL A 298 18.04 -7.06 0.24
CA VAL A 298 18.36 -6.21 1.40
C VAL A 298 19.88 -6.02 1.49
N ILE A 299 20.28 -4.79 1.78
CA ILE A 299 21.67 -4.42 2.08
C ILE A 299 21.69 -3.65 3.41
N TRP A 300 22.49 -4.10 4.36
CA TRP A 300 22.65 -3.45 5.64
C TRP A 300 23.62 -2.27 5.56
N MET A 301 23.22 -1.14 6.12
CA MET A 301 23.93 0.13 6.00
C MET A 301 24.68 0.44 7.31
N ASP A 302 25.67 -0.38 7.66
CA ASP A 302 26.23 -0.40 9.01
C ASP A 302 27.77 -0.33 9.10
N LYS A 303 28.45 -0.25 7.95
CA LYS A 303 29.93 -0.27 7.84
C LYS A 303 30.56 -1.58 8.27
N ALA A 304 29.78 -2.65 8.41
CA ALA A 304 30.31 -3.95 8.79
C ALA A 304 30.71 -4.78 7.57
N MET A 305 31.49 -5.84 7.82
CA MET A 305 31.63 -6.95 6.88
C MET A 305 30.60 -7.99 7.28
N GLY A 306 29.63 -8.26 6.40
CA GLY A 306 28.62 -9.28 6.63
C GLY A 306 29.18 -10.70 6.55
N LEU A 307 28.51 -11.64 7.22
CA LEU A 307 28.80 -13.05 7.12
C LEU A 307 28.08 -13.67 5.92
N ASN A 308 26.76 -13.54 5.88
CA ASN A 308 25.88 -14.13 4.89
C ASN A 308 25.00 -13.11 4.16
N GLN A 309 24.95 -11.86 4.61
CA GLN A 309 24.16 -10.79 4.06
C GLN A 309 25.04 -9.69 3.45
N LEU A 310 24.44 -8.85 2.61
CA LEU A 310 25.15 -7.73 2.01
C LEU A 310 25.20 -6.56 2.99
N HIS A 311 26.37 -5.91 3.08
CA HIS A 311 26.61 -4.75 3.93
C HIS A 311 27.29 -3.63 3.13
N ALA A 312 26.91 -2.38 3.39
CA ALA A 312 27.50 -1.21 2.79
C ALA A 312 28.52 -0.54 3.72
N SER A 313 29.46 0.18 3.16
CA SER A 313 30.58 0.81 3.88
C SER A 313 30.21 2.10 4.62
N PHE A 314 28.92 2.51 4.61
CA PHE A 314 28.45 3.72 5.28
C PHE A 314 27.14 3.50 6.03
N LYS A 315 26.81 4.40 6.95
CA LYS A 315 25.51 4.44 7.65
C LYS A 315 24.59 5.45 7.01
N LEU A 316 23.28 5.22 7.11
CA LEU A 316 22.29 6.16 6.62
C LEU A 316 22.20 7.39 7.53
N PRO A 317 22.12 8.60 6.97
CA PRO A 317 21.74 9.76 7.74
C PRO A 317 20.30 9.60 8.27
N SER A 318 20.07 10.00 9.52
CA SER A 318 18.74 9.99 10.12
C SER A 318 18.23 11.41 10.35
N THR A 319 18.22 12.20 9.27
CA THR A 319 17.81 13.61 9.25
C THR A 319 16.85 13.85 8.09
N ASP A 320 16.05 14.92 8.19
CA ASP A 320 15.15 15.32 7.11
C ASP A 320 15.93 15.70 5.86
N GLY A 321 15.33 15.44 4.69
CA GLY A 321 15.93 15.70 3.39
C GLY A 321 17.12 14.79 3.03
N SER A 322 17.25 13.65 3.72
CA SER A 322 18.28 12.66 3.41
C SER A 322 18.06 12.02 2.04
N ILE A 323 19.16 11.58 1.41
CA ILE A 323 19.12 10.97 0.07
C ILE A 323 19.89 9.64 0.10
N LEU A 324 19.40 8.69 -0.67
CA LEU A 324 20.10 7.46 -1.00
C LEU A 324 20.10 7.29 -2.53
N LEU A 325 21.25 6.93 -3.05
CA LEU A 325 21.51 6.79 -4.48
C LEU A 325 21.97 5.36 -4.77
N LEU A 326 21.44 4.77 -5.83
CA LEU A 326 21.91 3.51 -6.41
C LEU A 326 22.40 3.79 -7.83
N THR A 327 23.67 3.57 -8.08
CA THR A 327 24.31 3.84 -9.38
C THR A 327 24.71 2.53 -10.06
N ALA A 328 24.44 2.41 -11.36
CA ALA A 328 24.85 1.29 -12.17
C ALA A 328 26.38 1.08 -12.15
N ALA A 329 26.85 -0.15 -12.40
CA ALA A 329 28.26 -0.48 -12.43
C ALA A 329 29.06 0.33 -13.48
N ASP A 330 28.44 0.61 -14.62
CA ASP A 330 28.97 1.45 -15.70
C ASP A 330 28.63 2.94 -15.56
N GLN A 331 27.96 3.32 -14.47
CA GLN A 331 27.49 4.67 -14.15
C GLN A 331 26.52 5.25 -15.19
N SER A 332 25.88 4.43 -16.00
CA SER A 332 24.93 4.85 -17.05
C SER A 332 23.62 5.40 -16.52
N TRP A 333 23.24 5.06 -15.27
CA TRP A 333 22.06 5.56 -14.59
C TRP A 333 22.25 5.58 -13.07
N THR A 334 21.45 6.40 -12.41
CA THR A 334 21.36 6.48 -10.94
C THR A 334 19.91 6.59 -10.54
N ASP A 335 19.46 5.68 -9.67
CA ASP A 335 18.18 5.79 -8.99
C ASP A 335 18.35 6.57 -7.70
N THR A 336 17.32 7.34 -7.31
CA THR A 336 17.35 8.21 -6.13
C THR A 336 16.10 7.99 -5.30
N LEU A 337 16.30 7.81 -4.00
CA LEU A 337 15.21 7.86 -3.01
C LEU A 337 15.54 8.92 -1.97
N ARG A 338 14.61 9.88 -1.78
CA ARG A 338 14.68 10.89 -0.71
C ARG A 338 13.81 10.46 0.46
N TYR A 339 14.26 10.72 1.66
CA TYR A 339 13.52 10.37 2.86
C TYR A 339 13.77 11.37 3.98
N ASP A 340 12.76 11.49 4.86
CA ASP A 340 12.83 12.30 6.06
C ASP A 340 13.03 11.43 7.30
N LEU A 341 13.33 12.08 8.41
CA LEU A 341 13.43 11.44 9.71
C LEU A 341 12.14 10.67 10.02
N HIS A 342 12.28 9.41 10.41
CA HIS A 342 11.19 8.53 10.80
C HIS A 342 11.52 7.78 12.10
N ALA A 343 10.50 7.20 12.74
CA ALA A 343 10.70 6.39 13.93
C ALA A 343 11.39 5.04 13.59
N GLY A 344 12.05 4.44 14.57
CA GLY A 344 12.79 3.18 14.38
C GLY A 344 11.92 1.97 14.03
N VAL A 345 10.60 2.07 14.21
CA VAL A 345 9.61 1.07 13.81
C VAL A 345 9.00 1.35 12.44
N GLU A 346 9.42 2.42 11.78
CA GLU A 346 8.94 2.89 10.49
C GLU A 346 10.02 2.72 9.41
N SER A 347 9.59 2.87 8.17
CA SER A 347 10.45 2.96 7.00
C SER A 347 9.89 3.99 6.01
N VAL A 348 10.63 4.22 4.94
CA VAL A 348 10.21 5.02 3.80
C VAL A 348 10.41 4.20 2.55
N GLY A 349 9.37 4.05 1.72
CA GLY A 349 9.46 3.18 0.55
C GLY A 349 8.50 3.54 -0.55
N ARG A 350 8.73 2.92 -1.71
CA ARG A 350 7.91 3.08 -2.91
C ARG A 350 6.64 2.27 -2.82
N TYR A 351 5.53 2.84 -3.27
CA TYR A 351 4.28 2.12 -3.34
C TYR A 351 3.51 2.48 -4.64
N PRO A 352 3.15 1.46 -5.45
CA PRO A 352 3.57 0.04 -5.36
C PRO A 352 5.08 -0.14 -5.54
N ASP A 353 5.59 -1.39 -5.36
CA ASP A 353 7.01 -1.71 -5.50
C ASP A 353 7.62 -1.13 -6.76
N GLY A 354 8.78 -0.49 -6.63
CA GLY A 354 9.48 0.20 -7.71
C GLY A 354 8.74 1.40 -8.29
N GLY A 355 7.57 1.75 -7.76
CA GLY A 355 6.77 2.91 -8.19
C GLY A 355 7.47 4.23 -7.89
N LYS A 356 6.97 5.32 -8.49
CA LYS A 356 7.58 6.65 -8.31
C LYS A 356 7.15 7.35 -7.02
N ARG A 357 6.00 6.96 -6.46
CA ARG A 357 5.51 7.51 -5.19
C ARG A 357 6.20 6.88 -4.00
N VAL A 358 6.64 7.73 -3.09
CA VAL A 358 7.33 7.34 -1.87
C VAL A 358 6.47 7.72 -0.66
N TYR A 359 6.36 6.79 0.28
CA TYR A 359 5.51 6.96 1.45
C TYR A 359 6.27 6.61 2.72
N ARG A 360 5.92 7.26 3.82
CA ARG A 360 6.29 6.79 5.15
C ARG A 360 5.40 5.61 5.51
N MET A 361 6.01 4.49 5.83
CA MET A 361 5.35 3.24 6.17
C MET A 361 5.41 3.01 7.67
N THR A 362 4.28 2.80 8.31
CA THR A 362 4.24 2.53 9.76
C THR A 362 4.69 1.12 10.12
N ARG A 363 4.91 0.29 9.13
CA ARG A 363 5.46 -1.05 9.26
C ARG A 363 6.40 -1.35 8.10
N PRO A 364 7.68 -1.55 8.37
CA PRO A 364 8.65 -2.00 7.36
C PRO A 364 8.31 -3.36 6.78
N THR A 365 8.64 -3.58 5.50
CA THR A 365 8.31 -4.81 4.77
C THR A 365 9.53 -5.57 4.26
N ILE A 366 10.61 -5.56 5.00
CA ILE A 366 11.93 -6.10 4.63
C ILE A 366 11.85 -7.47 3.93
N ALA A 367 12.54 -7.61 2.79
CA ALA A 367 12.55 -8.77 1.90
C ALA A 367 11.17 -9.20 1.39
N ALA A 368 10.24 -8.24 1.32
CA ALA A 368 8.88 -8.49 0.89
C ALA A 368 8.28 -7.27 0.20
N SER A 369 7.19 -7.47 -0.53
CA SER A 369 6.53 -6.38 -1.25
C SER A 369 5.95 -5.30 -0.32
N ASN A 370 6.11 -4.05 -0.72
CA ASN A 370 5.55 -2.89 -0.03
C ASN A 370 4.00 -2.84 -0.03
N TRP A 371 3.32 -3.67 -0.81
CA TRP A 371 1.87 -3.80 -0.70
C TRP A 371 1.43 -4.31 0.69
N LEU A 372 2.31 -5.00 1.41
CA LEU A 372 2.06 -5.41 2.80
C LEU A 372 2.00 -4.22 3.75
N ALA A 373 2.72 -3.14 3.46
CA ALA A 373 2.66 -1.90 4.22
C ALA A 373 1.34 -1.15 4.02
N SER A 374 0.61 -1.41 2.93
CA SER A 374 -0.72 -0.85 2.67
C SER A 374 -1.82 -1.52 3.46
N SER A 375 -1.50 -2.54 4.23
CA SER A 375 -2.44 -3.26 5.08
C SER A 375 -2.98 -2.33 6.15
N SER A 376 -4.27 -2.07 6.11
CA SER A 376 -4.93 -1.14 7.03
C SER A 376 -4.45 0.30 6.86
N THR A 377 -3.93 0.86 7.91
CA THR A 377 -3.46 2.26 8.00
C THR A 377 -1.94 2.38 7.96
N TRP A 378 -1.23 1.35 7.55
CA TRP A 378 0.25 1.33 7.64
C TRP A 378 0.93 2.22 6.62
N LEU A 379 0.27 2.43 5.48
CA LEU A 379 0.73 3.40 4.50
C LEU A 379 0.08 4.74 4.84
N TYR A 380 0.86 5.69 5.33
CA TYR A 380 0.41 7.03 5.64
C TYR A 380 1.51 8.06 5.35
N GLY A 381 1.13 9.30 5.45
CA GLY A 381 2.01 10.43 5.24
C GLY A 381 1.80 11.08 3.88
N GLU A 382 2.60 12.05 3.60
CA GLU A 382 2.62 12.76 2.33
C GLU A 382 3.60 12.08 1.37
N ASP A 383 3.38 12.23 0.08
CA ASP A 383 4.33 11.82 -0.93
C ASP A 383 5.54 12.74 -0.88
N ILE A 384 6.69 12.24 -0.42
CA ILE A 384 7.89 13.06 -0.25
C ILE A 384 8.70 13.25 -1.53
N ASN A 385 8.50 12.41 -2.54
CA ASN A 385 9.17 12.50 -3.84
C ASN A 385 8.18 12.45 -5.01
N PHE A 386 6.98 12.96 -4.82
CA PHE A 386 5.96 12.84 -5.83
C PHE A 386 6.13 13.88 -6.94
N ASP A 387 6.34 13.41 -8.15
CA ASP A 387 6.27 14.20 -9.37
C ASP A 387 5.25 13.57 -10.32
N ASP A 388 4.06 14.16 -10.39
CA ASP A 388 2.98 13.70 -11.26
C ASP A 388 3.36 13.65 -12.75
N SER A 389 4.31 14.48 -13.18
CA SER A 389 4.72 14.56 -14.58
C SER A 389 5.49 13.32 -15.06
N LEU A 390 6.09 12.57 -14.12
CA LEU A 390 6.89 11.38 -14.40
C LEU A 390 6.06 10.09 -14.47
N TYR A 391 4.78 10.14 -14.08
CA TYR A 391 3.87 9.03 -14.34
C TYR A 391 3.28 9.19 -15.75
N PRO A 392 3.51 8.26 -16.66
CA PRO A 392 2.56 8.11 -17.74
C PRO A 392 1.24 7.71 -17.07
N THR A 393 0.44 8.74 -16.74
CA THR A 393 -0.97 8.55 -16.47
C THR A 393 -1.54 8.00 -17.74
N SER A 394 -1.84 6.75 -17.73
CA SER A 394 -2.50 6.03 -18.82
C SER A 394 -1.61 5.67 -20.01
N ILE A 395 -1.83 4.46 -20.50
CA ILE A 395 -2.10 4.26 -21.91
C ILE A 395 -2.59 5.60 -22.47
N SER A 396 -1.79 6.21 -23.33
CA SER A 396 -2.23 7.35 -24.13
C SER A 396 -3.67 7.03 -24.54
N GLN A 397 -4.64 7.74 -23.98
CA GLN A 397 -5.85 7.94 -24.75
C GLN A 397 -5.35 8.31 -26.11
N PRO A 398 -5.82 7.66 -27.21
CA PRO A 398 -5.44 8.06 -28.54
C PRO A 398 -5.60 9.57 -28.54
N ALA A 399 -4.53 10.27 -28.83
CA ALA A 399 -4.47 11.71 -28.73
C ALA A 399 -5.75 12.19 -29.41
N SER A 400 -6.71 12.60 -28.60
CA SER A 400 -7.83 13.35 -29.10
C SER A 400 -7.18 14.64 -29.59
N THR A 401 -6.76 14.60 -30.83
CA THR A 401 -6.33 15.74 -31.63
C THR A 401 -7.52 16.62 -31.91
N THR A 402 -8.28 16.92 -30.90
CA THR A 402 -9.22 18.03 -30.93
C THR A 402 -8.66 19.04 -29.93
N ASN A 403 -7.99 20.07 -30.48
CA ASN A 403 -7.83 21.34 -29.83
C ASN A 403 -9.24 21.87 -29.50
N SER A 404 -9.84 21.31 -28.44
CA SER A 404 -11.14 21.76 -28.00
C SER A 404 -10.97 23.20 -27.52
N ARG A 405 -11.60 24.13 -28.27
CA ARG A 405 -11.52 25.56 -28.01
C ARG A 405 -11.99 25.86 -26.59
N ILE A 406 -11.20 26.59 -25.82
CA ILE A 406 -11.61 27.15 -24.52
C ILE A 406 -12.78 28.10 -24.80
N ILE A 407 -13.92 27.84 -24.19
CA ILE A 407 -15.13 28.65 -24.33
C ILE A 407 -15.32 29.57 -23.14
N ARG A 408 -14.68 29.28 -22.00
CA ARG A 408 -14.79 30.10 -20.79
C ARG A 408 -13.58 29.95 -19.91
N THR A 409 -13.11 31.06 -19.35
CA THR A 409 -12.05 31.12 -18.35
C THR A 409 -12.59 31.72 -17.07
N GLU A 410 -12.34 31.10 -15.93
CA GLU A 410 -12.72 31.57 -14.61
C GLU A 410 -11.47 31.67 -13.74
N TYR A 411 -11.46 32.62 -12.82
CA TYR A 411 -10.34 32.88 -11.92
C TYR A 411 -10.78 32.67 -10.48
N TYR A 412 -9.91 32.10 -9.67
CA TYR A 412 -10.15 31.85 -8.25
C TYR A 412 -8.93 32.22 -7.42
N SER A 413 -9.15 32.68 -6.20
CA SER A 413 -8.10 32.82 -5.19
C SER A 413 -7.63 31.45 -4.72
N LEU A 414 -6.52 31.40 -3.99
CA LEU A 414 -6.05 30.15 -3.36
C LEU A 414 -7.04 29.59 -2.31
N SER A 415 -7.91 30.44 -1.76
CA SER A 415 -9.00 30.02 -0.87
C SER A 415 -10.25 29.51 -1.59
N GLY A 416 -10.23 29.44 -2.95
CA GLY A 416 -11.34 28.97 -3.76
C GLY A 416 -12.41 30.02 -4.04
N THR A 417 -12.22 31.29 -3.64
CA THR A 417 -13.16 32.37 -3.93
C THR A 417 -13.06 32.78 -5.40
N ARG A 418 -14.19 32.84 -6.12
CA ARG A 418 -14.22 33.24 -7.51
C ARG A 418 -13.88 34.73 -7.64
N LEU A 419 -13.00 35.07 -8.58
CA LEU A 419 -12.54 36.42 -8.88
C LEU A 419 -13.14 36.89 -10.18
N ALA A 420 -13.57 38.16 -10.25
CA ALA A 420 -14.10 38.76 -11.48
C ALA A 420 -13.02 38.91 -12.57
N LYS A 421 -11.75 39.08 -12.16
CA LYS A 421 -10.56 39.18 -13.02
C LYS A 421 -9.34 38.69 -12.26
N PRO A 422 -8.25 38.29 -12.93
CA PRO A 422 -7.02 37.90 -12.24
C PRO A 422 -6.49 39.06 -11.42
N GLN A 423 -6.05 38.75 -10.19
CA GLN A 423 -5.44 39.72 -9.28
C GLN A 423 -3.95 39.42 -9.14
N LYS A 424 -3.18 40.46 -8.78
CA LYS A 424 -1.75 40.31 -8.50
C LYS A 424 -1.49 39.23 -7.43
N GLY A 425 -0.57 38.34 -7.71
CA GLY A 425 -0.26 37.20 -6.86
C GLY A 425 -0.61 35.86 -7.51
N VAL A 426 -0.76 34.81 -6.71
CA VAL A 426 -1.08 33.47 -7.20
C VAL A 426 -2.58 33.30 -7.35
N VAL A 427 -3.02 32.92 -8.55
CA VAL A 427 -4.44 32.65 -8.87
C VAL A 427 -4.58 31.25 -9.48
N ILE A 428 -5.74 30.65 -9.28
CA ILE A 428 -6.14 29.40 -9.96
C ILE A 428 -7.00 29.82 -11.17
N VAL A 429 -6.56 29.43 -12.36
CA VAL A 429 -7.28 29.66 -13.62
C VAL A 429 -7.98 28.36 -14.03
N LYS A 430 -9.29 28.44 -14.21
CA LYS A 430 -10.12 27.30 -14.64
C LYS A 430 -10.54 27.54 -16.09
N TYR A 431 -10.19 26.63 -16.97
CA TYR A 431 -10.60 26.65 -18.37
C TYR A 431 -11.72 25.66 -18.61
N ILE A 432 -12.80 26.11 -19.27
CA ILE A 432 -13.90 25.27 -19.68
C ILE A 432 -13.84 25.15 -21.20
N HIS A 433 -13.77 23.94 -21.69
CA HIS A 433 -13.64 23.62 -23.10
C HIS A 433 -14.99 23.31 -23.73
N LYS A 434 -15.10 23.50 -25.06
CA LYS A 434 -16.32 23.26 -25.81
C LYS A 434 -16.86 21.83 -25.69
N ASP A 435 -16.00 20.85 -25.42
CA ASP A 435 -16.33 19.44 -25.21
C ASP A 435 -16.78 19.12 -23.78
N GLY A 436 -16.97 20.14 -22.93
CA GLY A 436 -17.36 19.99 -21.53
C GLY A 436 -16.18 19.68 -20.57
N ARG A 437 -14.99 19.46 -21.09
CA ARG A 437 -13.79 19.22 -20.28
C ARG A 437 -13.43 20.49 -19.50
N VAL A 438 -12.98 20.29 -18.26
CA VAL A 438 -12.50 21.37 -17.39
C VAL A 438 -11.05 21.13 -17.05
N THR A 439 -10.19 22.14 -17.25
CA THR A 439 -8.79 22.09 -16.84
C THR A 439 -8.49 23.27 -15.91
N THR A 440 -7.58 23.07 -14.95
CA THR A 440 -7.18 24.12 -14.01
C THR A 440 -5.67 24.29 -14.05
N LYS A 441 -5.23 25.55 -13.89
CA LYS A 441 -3.80 25.90 -13.83
C LYS A 441 -3.56 26.93 -12.73
N LYS A 442 -2.56 26.71 -11.92
CA LYS A 442 -2.06 27.72 -10.98
C LYS A 442 -1.13 28.68 -11.72
N THR A 443 -1.38 29.98 -11.62
CA THR A 443 -0.65 31.01 -12.39
C THR A 443 -0.28 32.16 -11.46
N VAL A 444 0.93 32.69 -11.63
CA VAL A 444 1.34 33.94 -10.95
C VAL A 444 1.00 35.09 -11.87
N VAL A 445 0.27 36.07 -11.34
CA VAL A 445 -0.07 37.33 -12.01
C VAL A 445 0.80 38.43 -11.40
N ASN A 446 1.64 39.02 -12.19
CA ASN A 446 2.56 40.09 -11.80
C ASN A 446 1.87 41.46 -11.64
#